data_f7f0ca90418a7493c47c2268fa368ca5
#
_entry.id   f7f0ca90418a7493c47c2268fa368ca5
#
_cell.length_a   1.000
_cell.length_b   1.000
_cell.length_c   1.000
_cell.angle_alpha   90.00
_cell.angle_beta   90.00
_cell.angle_gamma   90.00
#
_symmetry.space_group_name_H-M   'P 1'
#
loop_
_entity.id
_entity.type
_entity.pdbx_description
1 polymer ?
#
loop_
_entity_poly.entity_id
_entity_poly.type
_entity_poly.pdbx_seq_one_letter_code
_entity_poly.pdbx_strand_id
1 'polypeptide(L)'
;MKEVLTIILPKIIPLTFTFQCIPHNGKSALKKSIPIKTKGWREPNVQFIIVHDKNSSDCKKLKEELYNLIDSSKRTNTLVRIVCTELESWFLGDLNAVEKGYNTNLSAYKAKALFRNPDIILNAKQELRKLIPTYQPISGSNTISQFMDITKNNSHSFNVFVSGVKNLVKEPLD
;
A
#
# COMPACT_ATOMS: atom_id res chain seq x y z
N MET A 1 -7.72 0.15 -0.16
CA MET A 1 -6.46 0.36 -0.95
C MET A 1 -6.47 1.64 -1.75
N LYS A 2 -7.44 1.90 -2.66
CA LYS A 2 -7.47 3.13 -3.48
C LYS A 2 -7.38 4.39 -2.62
N GLU A 3 -8.20 4.52 -1.59
CA GLU A 3 -8.26 5.67 -0.69
C GLU A 3 -6.90 5.98 -0.06
N VAL A 4 -6.21 4.94 0.40
CA VAL A 4 -4.86 5.07 0.99
C VAL A 4 -3.87 5.57 -0.05
N LEU A 5 -3.83 4.94 -1.22
CA LEU A 5 -2.87 5.30 -2.26
C LEU A 5 -3.11 6.72 -2.79
N THR A 6 -4.37 7.15 -2.91
CA THR A 6 -4.71 8.51 -3.34
C THR A 6 -4.18 9.58 -2.38
N ILE A 7 -4.06 9.26 -1.08
CA ILE A 7 -3.55 10.19 -0.06
C ILE A 7 -2.04 10.07 0.15
N ILE A 8 -1.51 8.85 0.08
CA ILE A 8 -0.09 8.60 0.39
C ILE A 8 0.83 8.88 -0.79
N LEU A 9 0.43 8.57 -2.04
CA LEU A 9 1.28 8.81 -3.22
C LEU A 9 1.70 10.28 -3.37
N PRO A 10 0.82 11.29 -3.20
CA PRO A 10 1.25 12.71 -3.25
C PRO A 10 2.30 13.10 -2.21
N LYS A 11 2.42 12.33 -1.11
CA LYS A 11 3.46 12.56 -0.10
C LYS A 11 4.82 11.94 -0.50
N ILE A 12 4.86 11.13 -1.55
CA ILE A 12 6.04 10.34 -1.95
C ILE A 12 6.58 10.80 -3.30
N ILE A 13 5.69 11.02 -4.28
CA ILE A 13 6.06 11.33 -5.67
C ILE A 13 6.32 12.82 -5.85
N PRO A 14 7.27 13.23 -6.74
CA PRO A 14 7.46 14.63 -7.11
C PRO A 14 6.20 15.22 -7.74
N LEU A 15 6.03 16.55 -7.61
CA LEU A 15 4.89 17.29 -8.19
C LEU A 15 4.84 17.25 -9.73
N THR A 16 5.94 16.89 -10.37
CA THR A 16 6.04 16.67 -11.82
C THR A 16 5.30 15.45 -12.31
N PHE A 17 4.96 14.52 -11.39
CA PHE A 17 4.21 13.32 -11.72
C PHE A 17 2.73 13.50 -11.45
N THR A 18 1.91 13.03 -12.38
CA THR A 18 0.48 12.78 -12.16
C THR A 18 0.24 11.29 -11.98
N PHE A 19 -0.82 10.89 -11.30
CA PHE A 19 -1.15 9.48 -11.11
C PHE A 19 -2.66 9.21 -11.18
N GLN A 20 -3.00 7.98 -11.52
CA GLN A 20 -4.36 7.49 -11.50
C GLN A 20 -4.44 6.16 -10.74
N CYS A 21 -5.29 6.08 -9.73
CA CYS A 21 -5.57 4.83 -9.03
C CYS A 21 -6.72 4.07 -9.69
N ILE A 22 -6.45 2.86 -10.15
CA ILE A 22 -7.43 1.97 -10.82
C ILE A 22 -7.77 0.82 -9.88
N PRO A 23 -8.92 0.84 -9.19
CA PRO A 23 -9.32 -0.24 -8.31
C PRO A 23 -9.79 -1.47 -9.10
N HIS A 24 -9.61 -2.65 -8.51
CA HIS A 24 -10.06 -3.92 -9.07
C HIS A 24 -10.87 -4.71 -8.03
N ASN A 25 -11.89 -5.41 -8.50
CA ASN A 25 -12.71 -6.29 -7.66
C ASN A 25 -11.98 -7.63 -7.44
N GLY A 26 -10.99 -7.60 -6.53
CA GLY A 26 -10.24 -8.78 -6.13
C GLY A 26 -9.11 -9.19 -7.07
N LYS A 27 -8.42 -10.26 -6.68
CA LYS A 27 -7.19 -10.78 -7.31
C LYS A 27 -7.39 -11.17 -8.79
N SER A 28 -8.51 -11.82 -9.12
CA SER A 28 -8.77 -12.27 -10.50
C SER A 28 -8.95 -11.11 -11.46
N ALA A 29 -9.67 -10.05 -11.06
CA ALA A 29 -9.85 -8.87 -11.88
C ALA A 29 -8.52 -8.12 -12.07
N LEU A 30 -7.69 -8.01 -11.02
CA LEU A 30 -6.36 -7.43 -11.11
C LEU A 30 -5.49 -8.20 -12.11
N LYS A 31 -5.40 -9.53 -11.98
CA LYS A 31 -4.59 -10.37 -12.87
C LYS A 31 -4.98 -10.24 -14.35
N LYS A 32 -6.28 -10.19 -14.65
CA LYS A 32 -6.76 -9.96 -16.02
C LYS A 32 -6.41 -8.57 -16.53
N SER A 33 -6.41 -7.56 -15.64
CA SER A 33 -6.14 -6.16 -16.01
C SER A 33 -4.67 -5.88 -16.29
N ILE A 34 -3.73 -6.52 -15.58
CA ILE A 34 -2.29 -6.24 -15.70
C ILE A 34 -1.80 -6.33 -17.16
N PRO A 35 -1.93 -7.48 -17.87
CA PRO A 35 -1.41 -7.58 -19.23
C PRO A 35 -2.10 -6.61 -20.18
N ILE A 36 -3.42 -6.41 -20.05
CA ILE A 36 -4.18 -5.50 -20.91
C ILE A 36 -3.66 -4.06 -20.76
N LYS A 37 -3.48 -3.59 -19.51
CA LYS A 37 -3.04 -2.22 -19.25
C LYS A 37 -1.58 -1.99 -19.57
N THR A 38 -0.69 -2.92 -19.19
CA THR A 38 0.75 -2.77 -19.44
C THR A 38 1.08 -2.84 -20.92
N LYS A 39 0.35 -3.64 -21.70
CA LYS A 39 0.49 -3.71 -23.17
C LYS A 39 -0.19 -2.54 -23.89
N GLY A 40 -1.39 -2.16 -23.43
CA GLY A 40 -2.22 -1.16 -24.12
C GLY A 40 -1.85 0.30 -23.84
N TRP A 41 -1.09 0.58 -22.79
CA TRP A 41 -0.73 1.95 -22.40
C TRP A 41 0.42 2.48 -23.27
N ARG A 42 0.12 3.51 -24.07
CA ARG A 42 1.04 4.00 -25.11
C ARG A 42 1.77 5.30 -24.74
N GLU A 43 1.32 6.00 -23.66
CA GLU A 43 2.00 7.21 -23.22
C GLU A 43 3.46 6.92 -22.88
N PRO A 44 4.40 7.78 -23.36
CA PRO A 44 5.81 7.66 -23.01
C PRO A 44 6.00 7.87 -21.49
N ASN A 45 7.03 7.26 -20.93
CA ASN A 45 7.43 7.41 -19.53
C ASN A 45 6.38 6.98 -18.49
N VAL A 46 5.32 6.25 -18.90
CA VAL A 46 4.36 5.70 -17.94
C VAL A 46 5.03 4.69 -17.02
N GLN A 47 4.74 4.82 -15.75
CA GLN A 47 5.18 3.89 -14.71
C GLN A 47 3.95 3.22 -14.07
N PHE A 48 4.09 1.96 -13.69
CA PHE A 48 3.01 1.20 -13.07
C PHE A 48 3.37 0.83 -11.65
N ILE A 49 2.42 1.00 -10.74
CA ILE A 49 2.52 0.53 -9.36
C ILE A 49 1.38 -0.45 -9.13
N ILE A 50 1.69 -1.73 -8.98
CA ILE A 50 0.74 -2.80 -8.71
C ILE A 50 0.81 -3.12 -7.23
N VAL A 51 -0.30 -2.89 -6.51
CA VAL A 51 -0.38 -3.15 -5.06
C VAL A 51 -1.51 -4.13 -4.78
N HIS A 52 -1.23 -5.14 -3.98
CA HIS A 52 -2.21 -6.16 -3.59
C HIS A 52 -1.94 -6.66 -2.18
N ASP A 53 -3.01 -6.97 -1.43
CA ASP A 53 -2.91 -7.59 -0.11
C ASP A 53 -2.49 -9.06 -0.24
N LYS A 54 -1.60 -9.51 0.65
CA LYS A 54 -1.16 -10.90 0.69
C LYS A 54 -2.32 -11.86 0.94
N ASN A 55 -3.22 -11.49 1.86
CA ASN A 55 -4.23 -12.40 2.42
C ASN A 55 -3.58 -13.72 2.87
N SER A 56 -4.07 -14.87 2.42
CA SER A 56 -3.53 -16.20 2.70
C SER A 56 -2.43 -16.68 1.74
N SER A 57 -2.03 -15.85 0.76
CA SER A 57 -1.05 -16.23 -0.25
C SER A 57 0.39 -16.12 0.26
N ASP A 58 1.33 -16.83 -0.36
CA ASP A 58 2.77 -16.59 -0.18
C ASP A 58 3.17 -15.28 -0.89
N CYS A 59 3.85 -14.38 -0.16
CA CYS A 59 4.22 -13.06 -0.69
C CYS A 59 5.12 -13.13 -1.91
N LYS A 60 6.11 -14.04 -1.90
CA LYS A 60 7.10 -14.15 -2.98
C LYS A 60 6.44 -14.70 -4.22
N LYS A 61 5.70 -15.80 -4.08
CA LYS A 61 4.96 -16.43 -5.18
C LYS A 61 3.93 -15.48 -5.78
N LEU A 62 3.17 -14.76 -4.93
CA LEU A 62 2.17 -13.80 -5.41
C LEU A 62 2.84 -12.64 -6.17
N LYS A 63 3.95 -12.12 -5.67
CA LYS A 63 4.70 -11.05 -6.34
C LYS A 63 5.22 -11.51 -7.70
N GLU A 64 5.81 -12.70 -7.77
CA GLU A 64 6.31 -13.30 -9.01
C GLU A 64 5.17 -13.54 -10.00
N GLU A 65 4.04 -14.09 -9.53
CA GLU A 65 2.85 -14.30 -10.35
C GLU A 65 2.36 -13.00 -11.00
N LEU A 66 2.23 -11.92 -10.22
CA LEU A 66 1.80 -10.62 -10.74
C LEU A 66 2.85 -10.00 -11.67
N TYR A 67 4.14 -10.15 -11.36
CA TYR A 67 5.23 -9.64 -12.18
C TYR A 67 5.29 -10.32 -13.56
N ASN A 68 5.06 -11.63 -13.61
CA ASN A 68 5.06 -12.40 -14.88
C ASN A 68 3.90 -12.04 -15.81
N LEU A 69 2.83 -11.41 -15.30
CA LEU A 69 1.73 -10.90 -16.12
C LEU A 69 2.04 -9.55 -16.80
N ILE A 70 3.13 -8.87 -16.41
CA ILE A 70 3.51 -7.57 -16.95
C ILE A 70 4.10 -7.76 -18.34
N ASP A 71 3.67 -6.94 -19.30
CA ASP A 71 4.29 -6.90 -20.63
C ASP A 71 5.80 -6.65 -20.52
N SER A 72 6.60 -7.40 -21.27
CA SER A 72 8.06 -7.38 -21.15
C SER A 72 8.65 -5.98 -21.33
N SER A 73 8.08 -5.16 -22.21
CA SER A 73 8.52 -3.79 -22.47
C SER A 73 8.26 -2.81 -21.33
N LYS A 74 7.43 -3.19 -20.33
CA LYS A 74 7.04 -2.34 -19.20
C LYS A 74 7.60 -2.83 -17.85
N ARG A 75 8.33 -3.95 -17.82
CA ARG A 75 8.84 -4.54 -16.58
C ARG A 75 9.78 -3.63 -15.81
N THR A 76 10.66 -2.92 -16.49
CA THR A 76 11.60 -1.95 -15.86
C THR A 76 10.87 -0.76 -15.23
N ASN A 77 9.71 -0.39 -15.79
CA ASN A 77 8.90 0.74 -15.35
C ASN A 77 7.72 0.31 -14.46
N THR A 78 7.76 -0.91 -13.91
CA THR A 78 6.67 -1.45 -13.08
C THR A 78 7.16 -1.89 -11.72
N LEU A 79 6.52 -1.39 -10.69
CA LEU A 79 6.71 -1.78 -9.29
C LEU A 79 5.58 -2.69 -8.84
N VAL A 80 5.91 -3.91 -8.37
CA VAL A 80 4.95 -4.80 -7.72
C VAL A 80 5.20 -4.81 -6.21
N ARG A 81 4.18 -4.52 -5.42
CA ARG A 81 4.24 -4.53 -3.96
C ARG A 81 3.09 -5.33 -3.36
N ILE A 82 3.44 -6.18 -2.42
CA ILE A 82 2.49 -6.98 -1.66
C ILE A 82 2.42 -6.41 -0.24
N VAL A 83 1.22 -6.03 0.17
CA VAL A 83 0.94 -5.65 1.56
C VAL A 83 0.93 -6.93 2.40
N CYS A 84 1.72 -6.98 3.45
CA CYS A 84 1.80 -8.16 4.30
C CYS A 84 0.56 -8.25 5.18
N THR A 85 -0.11 -9.41 5.06
CA THR A 85 -1.43 -9.75 5.56
C THR A 85 -2.56 -8.91 4.94
N GLU A 86 -2.92 -7.78 5.50
CA GLU A 86 -4.00 -6.89 5.10
C GLU A 86 -3.53 -5.43 5.11
N LEU A 87 -4.20 -4.56 4.38
CA LEU A 87 -3.92 -3.12 4.36
C LEU A 87 -3.87 -2.50 5.76
N GLU A 88 -4.68 -3.00 6.67
CA GLU A 88 -4.77 -2.52 8.04
C GLU A 88 -3.46 -2.70 8.84
N SER A 89 -2.56 -3.58 8.40
CA SER A 89 -1.20 -3.67 8.97
C SER A 89 -0.43 -2.35 8.83
N TRP A 90 -0.64 -1.61 7.75
CA TRP A 90 -0.04 -0.29 7.57
C TRP A 90 -0.54 0.72 8.59
N PHE A 91 -1.82 0.65 8.95
CA PHE A 91 -2.42 1.52 9.99
C PHE A 91 -1.96 1.14 11.38
N LEU A 92 -1.88 -0.16 11.67
CA LEU A 92 -1.33 -0.64 12.95
C LEU A 92 0.15 -0.33 13.10
N GLY A 93 0.87 -0.09 12.00
CA GLY A 93 2.25 0.39 12.00
C GLY A 93 2.40 1.86 12.35
N ASP A 94 1.33 2.64 12.29
CA ASP A 94 1.30 4.07 12.65
C ASP A 94 0.10 4.38 13.56
N LEU A 95 0.19 3.92 14.81
CA LEU A 95 -0.87 4.18 15.80
C LEU A 95 -1.06 5.67 16.10
N ASN A 96 -0.06 6.53 15.81
CA ASN A 96 -0.25 7.98 15.92
C ASN A 96 -1.23 8.51 14.87
N ALA A 97 -1.17 7.98 13.65
CA ALA A 97 -2.13 8.31 12.61
C ALA A 97 -3.54 7.84 12.97
N VAL A 98 -3.66 6.64 13.55
CA VAL A 98 -4.94 6.11 14.04
C VAL A 98 -5.52 6.98 15.15
N GLU A 99 -4.70 7.36 16.15
CA GLU A 99 -5.12 8.27 17.24
C GLU A 99 -5.68 9.59 16.69
N LYS A 100 -4.92 10.22 15.80
CA LYS A 100 -5.32 11.49 15.20
C LYS A 100 -6.60 11.37 14.38
N GLY A 101 -6.69 10.32 13.56
CA GLY A 101 -7.83 10.11 12.68
C GLY A 101 -9.15 9.88 13.43
N TYR A 102 -9.10 9.25 14.61
CA TYR A 102 -10.27 8.94 15.41
C TYR A 102 -10.41 9.74 16.69
N ASN A 103 -9.50 10.71 16.91
CA ASN A 103 -9.45 11.52 18.15
C ASN A 103 -9.54 10.65 19.41
N THR A 104 -8.72 9.63 19.49
CA THR A 104 -8.69 8.64 20.57
C THR A 104 -7.30 8.54 21.18
N ASN A 105 -7.16 7.94 22.36
CA ASN A 105 -5.86 7.72 23.01
C ASN A 105 -5.47 6.25 22.90
N LEU A 106 -4.38 5.96 22.20
CA LEU A 106 -3.81 4.62 22.04
C LEU A 106 -2.44 4.46 22.71
N SER A 107 -2.05 5.37 23.61
CA SER A 107 -0.72 5.37 24.26
C SER A 107 -0.39 4.04 24.93
N ALA A 108 -1.36 3.39 25.59
CA ALA A 108 -1.21 2.08 26.20
C ALA A 108 -0.91 0.94 25.21
N TYR A 109 -1.21 1.14 23.93
CA TYR A 109 -1.02 0.14 22.88
C TYR A 109 0.30 0.31 22.15
N LYS A 110 0.85 1.53 22.03
CA LYS A 110 2.08 1.85 21.30
C LYS A 110 3.30 1.07 21.78
N ALA A 111 3.37 0.77 23.09
CA ALA A 111 4.46 -0.01 23.69
C ALA A 111 4.31 -1.52 23.50
N LYS A 112 3.15 -2.02 23.11
CA LYS A 112 2.89 -3.47 22.99
C LYS A 112 3.73 -4.08 21.86
N ALA A 113 4.34 -5.23 22.15
CA ALA A 113 5.16 -5.97 21.19
C ALA A 113 4.41 -6.29 19.89
N LEU A 114 3.10 -6.52 19.95
CA LEU A 114 2.24 -6.80 18.81
C LEU A 114 2.35 -5.73 17.71
N PHE A 115 2.45 -4.45 18.06
CA PHE A 115 2.47 -3.34 17.10
C PHE A 115 3.88 -2.90 16.68
N ARG A 116 4.93 -3.59 17.17
CA ARG A 116 6.31 -3.38 16.71
C ARG A 116 6.57 -4.01 15.34
N ASN A 117 5.82 -5.07 15.01
CA ASN A 117 5.87 -5.72 13.70
C ASN A 117 4.44 -6.05 13.24
N PRO A 118 3.68 -5.08 12.75
CA PRO A 118 2.29 -5.27 12.37
C PRO A 118 2.09 -6.21 11.18
N ASP A 119 3.13 -6.46 10.40
CA ASP A 119 3.07 -7.32 9.20
C ASP A 119 2.89 -8.81 9.51
N ILE A 120 3.07 -9.23 10.76
CA ILE A 120 2.82 -10.62 11.21
C ILE A 120 1.40 -10.80 11.77
N ILE A 121 0.63 -9.74 11.93
CA ILE A 121 -0.73 -9.79 12.47
C ILE A 121 -1.65 -10.37 11.40
N LEU A 122 -2.11 -11.61 11.59
CA LEU A 122 -2.90 -12.33 10.59
C LEU A 122 -4.27 -11.69 10.30
N ASN A 123 -4.89 -11.08 11.32
CA ASN A 123 -6.21 -10.45 11.25
C ASN A 123 -6.10 -8.95 11.60
N ALA A 124 -5.25 -8.22 10.87
CA ALA A 124 -4.94 -6.82 11.15
C ALA A 124 -6.19 -5.92 11.22
N LYS A 125 -7.17 -6.18 10.35
CA LYS A 125 -8.45 -5.48 10.35
C LYS A 125 -9.26 -5.72 11.64
N GLN A 126 -9.26 -6.95 12.16
CA GLN A 126 -9.94 -7.24 13.42
C GLN A 126 -9.21 -6.60 14.61
N GLU A 127 -7.87 -6.63 14.60
CA GLU A 127 -7.08 -5.94 15.62
C GLU A 127 -7.32 -4.42 15.61
N LEU A 128 -7.38 -3.82 14.43
CA LEU A 128 -7.73 -2.40 14.30
C LEU A 128 -9.14 -2.10 14.83
N ARG A 129 -10.11 -2.98 14.58
CA ARG A 129 -11.47 -2.84 15.12
C ARG A 129 -11.56 -2.99 16.64
N LYS A 130 -10.65 -3.75 17.27
CA LYS A 130 -10.56 -3.78 18.75
C LYS A 130 -10.10 -2.44 19.31
N LEU A 131 -9.24 -1.73 18.60
CA LEU A 131 -8.78 -0.39 18.98
C LEU A 131 -9.83 0.67 18.64
N ILE A 132 -10.47 0.54 17.50
CA ILE A 132 -11.44 1.48 16.93
C ILE A 132 -12.70 0.70 16.50
N PRO A 133 -13.66 0.47 17.40
CA PRO A 133 -14.88 -0.30 17.08
C PRO A 133 -15.68 0.27 15.91
N THR A 134 -15.61 1.58 15.68
CA THR A 134 -16.30 2.28 14.58
C THR A 134 -15.55 2.23 13.25
N TYR A 135 -14.38 1.58 13.19
CA TYR A 135 -13.60 1.48 11.94
C TYR A 135 -14.38 0.82 10.81
N GLN A 136 -14.47 1.54 9.69
CA GLN A 136 -15.00 1.04 8.42
C GLN A 136 -13.90 1.07 7.36
N PRO A 137 -13.73 0.02 6.52
CA PRO A 137 -12.56 -0.09 5.64
C PRO A 137 -12.38 1.08 4.67
N ILE A 138 -13.44 1.61 4.09
CA ILE A 138 -13.33 2.71 3.11
C ILE A 138 -13.11 4.04 3.81
N SER A 139 -14.06 4.47 4.65
CA SER A 139 -13.99 5.76 5.35
C SER A 139 -12.82 5.81 6.32
N GLY A 140 -12.59 4.74 7.09
CA GLY A 140 -11.47 4.65 8.03
C GLY A 140 -10.11 4.68 7.34
N SER A 141 -9.98 4.03 6.17
CA SER A 141 -8.74 4.13 5.37
C SER A 141 -8.48 5.58 4.94
N ASN A 142 -9.52 6.29 4.50
CA ASN A 142 -9.39 7.71 4.14
C ASN A 142 -8.98 8.54 5.36
N THR A 143 -9.68 8.38 6.48
CA THR A 143 -9.44 9.12 7.73
C THR A 143 -8.01 8.92 8.24
N ILE A 144 -7.56 7.68 8.39
CA ILE A 144 -6.23 7.38 8.96
C ILE A 144 -5.11 7.85 8.02
N SER A 145 -5.25 7.63 6.70
CA SER A 145 -4.20 7.92 5.73
C SER A 145 -3.81 9.39 5.66
N GLN A 146 -4.71 10.31 6.01
CA GLN A 146 -4.41 11.74 6.08
C GLN A 146 -3.28 12.04 7.06
N PHE A 147 -3.25 11.31 8.18
CA PHE A 147 -2.30 11.51 9.28
C PHE A 147 -1.09 10.58 9.22
N MET A 148 -1.05 9.60 8.29
CA MET A 148 0.09 8.68 8.17
C MET A 148 1.38 9.43 7.81
N ASP A 149 2.43 9.11 8.58
CA ASP A 149 3.79 9.58 8.35
C ASP A 149 4.55 8.56 7.49
N ILE A 150 4.98 8.97 6.30
CA ILE A 150 5.72 8.10 5.37
C ILE A 150 7.14 7.75 5.85
N THR A 151 7.60 8.34 6.96
CA THR A 151 8.94 8.13 7.53
C THR A 151 8.93 7.39 8.87
N LYS A 152 7.75 7.23 9.49
CA LYS A 152 7.61 6.71 10.87
C LYS A 152 6.57 5.61 10.98
N ASN A 153 6.68 4.60 10.15
CA ASN A 153 5.76 3.47 10.18
C ASN A 153 6.49 2.17 10.54
N ASN A 154 5.95 1.38 11.47
CA ASN A 154 6.54 0.11 11.90
C ASN A 154 6.28 -1.03 10.90
N SER A 155 5.36 -0.88 9.94
CA SER A 155 5.14 -1.89 8.91
C SER A 155 6.29 -1.92 7.93
N HIS A 156 7.00 -3.04 7.87
CA HIS A 156 8.05 -3.26 6.89
C HIS A 156 7.51 -3.19 5.45
N SER A 157 6.35 -3.78 5.20
CA SER A 157 5.73 -3.78 3.86
C SER A 157 5.35 -2.36 3.40
N PHE A 158 4.94 -1.48 4.33
CA PHE A 158 4.73 -0.06 4.02
C PHE A 158 6.04 0.65 3.66
N ASN A 159 7.09 0.46 4.47
CA ASN A 159 8.40 1.08 4.25
C ASN A 159 9.02 0.62 2.92
N VAL A 160 8.87 -0.66 2.57
CA VAL A 160 9.29 -1.23 1.28
C VAL A 160 8.47 -0.65 0.12
N PHE A 161 7.17 -0.43 0.34
CA PHE A 161 6.33 0.27 -0.65
C PHE A 161 6.83 1.70 -0.88
N VAL A 162 7.00 2.50 0.17
CA VAL A 162 7.46 3.90 0.08
C VAL A 162 8.82 3.98 -0.61
N SER A 163 9.79 3.16 -0.19
CA SER A 163 11.13 3.13 -0.79
C SER A 163 11.09 2.71 -2.27
N GLY A 164 10.23 1.74 -2.60
CA GLY A 164 10.05 1.29 -3.97
C GLY A 164 9.46 2.36 -4.88
N VAL A 165 8.46 3.10 -4.40
CA VAL A 165 7.88 4.23 -5.15
C VAL A 165 8.92 5.33 -5.36
N LYS A 166 9.65 5.72 -4.30
CA LYS A 166 10.73 6.71 -4.41
C LYS A 166 11.78 6.33 -5.44
N ASN A 167 12.16 5.04 -5.49
CA ASN A 167 13.14 4.55 -6.47
C ASN A 167 12.58 4.50 -7.90
N LEU A 168 11.28 4.21 -8.06
CA LEU A 168 10.63 4.16 -9.36
C LEU A 168 10.56 5.56 -10.00
N VAL A 169 10.26 6.59 -9.19
CA VAL A 169 10.07 7.97 -9.66
C VAL A 169 11.33 8.84 -9.59
N LYS A 170 12.50 8.26 -9.28
CA LYS A 170 13.76 8.99 -9.41
C LYS A 170 13.96 9.36 -10.87
N GLU A 171 14.11 10.65 -11.14
CA GLU A 171 14.59 11.09 -12.42
C GLU A 171 15.97 10.46 -12.68
N PRO A 172 16.30 10.06 -13.91
CA PRO A 172 17.68 9.71 -14.25
C PRO A 172 18.57 10.87 -13.81
N LEU A 173 19.64 10.56 -13.10
CA LEU A 173 20.71 11.54 -12.89
C LEU A 173 21.27 11.84 -14.28
N ASP A 174 21.07 13.05 -14.77
CA ASP A 174 21.71 13.57 -15.97
C ASP A 174 23.24 13.55 -15.85
#